data_7eb4948ceee0f872f2fa9cafdf72aed5
#
_entry.id   7eb4948ceee0f872f2fa9cafdf72aed5
#
_cell.length_a   1.000
_cell.length_b   1.000
_cell.length_c   1.000
_cell.angle_alpha   90.00
_cell.angle_beta   90.00
_cell.angle_gamma   90.00
#
_symmetry.space_group_name_H-M   'P 1'
#
loop_
_entity.id
_entity.type
_entity.pdbx_description
1 polymer ?
#
loop_
_entity_poly.entity_id
_entity_poly.type
_entity_poly.pdbx_seq_one_letter_code
_entity_poly.pdbx_strand_id
1 'polypeptide(L)'
;MDELYALLRLRTEVFVVEQNCVFQDMDNKDQYCYHLMGWEEKELVAYTRLVPRGISYPAYPSIGRVVTSPAARGGGIGRSLMKKSIEETRRLFGDDPIKIGAQLYLLAFYASLGFAQTSAIYMEDGIEHIEMILS
;
A
#
# COMPACT_ATOMS: atom_id res chain seq x y z
N MET A 1 10.11 15.22 10.60
CA MET A 1 9.44 16.12 9.66
C MET A 1 9.82 15.80 8.22
N ASP A 2 11.12 15.64 7.93
CA ASP A 2 11.59 15.35 6.57
C ASP A 2 11.06 14.03 6.03
N GLU A 3 11.01 13.00 6.84
CA GLU A 3 10.45 11.70 6.44
C GLU A 3 8.96 11.81 6.13
N LEU A 4 8.21 12.52 6.96
CA LEU A 4 6.78 12.73 6.72
C LEU A 4 6.56 13.49 5.40
N TYR A 5 7.33 14.54 5.18
CA TYR A 5 7.23 15.29 3.93
C TYR A 5 7.56 14.43 2.71
N ALA A 6 8.62 13.62 2.80
CA ALA A 6 9.05 12.75 1.70
C ALA A 6 7.98 11.72 1.35
N LEU A 7 7.37 11.08 2.36
CA LEU A 7 6.34 10.07 2.07
C LEU A 7 5.08 10.70 1.49
N LEU A 8 4.65 11.85 1.99
CA LEU A 8 3.48 12.54 1.45
C LEU A 8 3.73 13.04 0.03
N ARG A 9 4.94 13.51 -0.26
CA ARG A 9 5.33 13.94 -1.60
C ARG A 9 5.30 12.78 -2.59
N LEU A 10 5.87 11.63 -2.22
CA LEU A 10 5.88 10.44 -3.08
C LEU A 10 4.44 9.95 -3.35
N ARG A 11 3.61 9.89 -2.32
CA ARG A 11 2.20 9.50 -2.47
C ARG A 11 1.46 10.43 -3.41
N THR A 12 1.64 11.73 -3.28
CA THR A 12 1.00 12.72 -4.15
C THR A 12 1.50 12.58 -5.59
N GLU A 13 2.80 12.40 -5.79
CA GLU A 13 3.40 12.25 -7.13
C GLU A 13 2.77 11.08 -7.88
N VAL A 14 2.57 9.94 -7.23
CA VAL A 14 2.07 8.72 -7.89
C VAL A 14 0.54 8.69 -7.92
N PHE A 15 -0.10 8.84 -6.76
CA PHE A 15 -1.55 8.60 -6.67
C PHE A 15 -2.38 9.75 -7.25
N VAL A 16 -1.91 10.98 -7.14
CA VAL A 16 -2.66 12.14 -7.64
C VAL A 16 -2.14 12.58 -9.00
N VAL A 17 -0.84 12.83 -9.13
CA VAL A 17 -0.27 13.41 -10.34
C VAL A 17 -0.14 12.35 -11.45
N GLU A 18 0.59 11.26 -11.20
CA GLU A 18 0.83 10.24 -12.22
C GLU A 18 -0.47 9.56 -12.67
N GLN A 19 -1.33 9.17 -11.73
CA GLN A 19 -2.60 8.52 -12.03
C GLN A 19 -3.67 9.48 -12.51
N ASN A 20 -3.40 10.78 -12.51
CA ASN A 20 -4.35 11.83 -12.89
C ASN A 20 -5.68 11.66 -12.14
N CYS A 21 -5.60 11.44 -10.84
CA CYS A 21 -6.75 11.17 -9.98
C CYS A 21 -6.85 12.24 -8.90
N VAL A 22 -7.89 13.07 -8.98
CA VAL A 22 -8.09 14.15 -8.01
C VAL A 22 -8.85 13.60 -6.81
N PHE A 23 -8.16 13.35 -5.71
CA PHE A 23 -8.76 12.91 -4.45
C PHE A 23 -7.90 13.36 -3.26
N GLN A 24 -8.50 13.29 -2.08
CA GLN A 24 -7.81 13.64 -0.85
C GLN A 24 -7.00 12.42 -0.35
N ASP A 25 -5.70 12.39 -0.63
CA ASP A 25 -4.84 11.27 -0.23
C ASP A 25 -4.72 11.13 1.29
N MET A 26 -4.64 12.25 2.00
CA MET A 26 -4.58 12.25 3.47
C MET A 26 -5.97 11.98 4.03
N ASP A 27 -6.16 10.80 4.63
CA ASP A 27 -7.46 10.26 5.04
C ASP A 27 -7.65 10.18 6.55
N ASN A 28 -6.80 10.87 7.33
CA ASN A 28 -6.80 10.89 8.79
C ASN A 28 -6.47 9.53 9.44
N LYS A 29 -5.92 8.59 8.68
CA LYS A 29 -5.50 7.28 9.20
C LYS A 29 -4.01 7.20 9.48
N ASP A 30 -3.20 8.06 8.85
CA ASP A 30 -1.74 8.00 8.92
C ASP A 30 -1.21 8.05 10.36
N GLN A 31 -1.88 8.80 11.22
CA GLN A 31 -1.49 8.96 12.62
C GLN A 31 -1.56 7.66 13.42
N TYR A 32 -2.36 6.69 12.98
CA TYR A 32 -2.60 5.42 13.66
C TYR A 32 -1.84 4.26 13.02
N CYS A 33 -1.06 4.53 11.99
CA CYS A 33 -0.40 3.50 11.18
C CYS A 33 1.11 3.53 11.35
N TYR A 34 1.75 2.41 10.99
CA TYR A 34 3.19 2.38 10.77
C TYR A 34 3.47 2.67 9.30
N HIS A 35 4.67 3.16 9.04
CA HIS A 35 5.08 3.59 7.71
C HIS A 35 6.38 2.89 7.33
N LEU A 36 6.33 2.06 6.29
CA LEU A 36 7.50 1.39 5.77
C LEU A 36 8.07 2.22 4.62
N MET A 37 9.32 2.64 4.76
CA MET A 37 9.97 3.53 3.81
C MET A 37 11.20 2.86 3.22
N GLY A 38 11.27 2.81 1.89
CA GLY A 38 12.43 2.30 1.17
C GLY A 38 13.23 3.45 0.58
N TRP A 39 14.46 3.60 1.01
CA TRP A 39 15.34 4.68 0.59
C TRP A 39 16.41 4.18 -0.35
N GLU A 40 16.69 5.00 -1.37
CA GLU A 40 17.85 4.84 -2.25
C GLU A 40 18.68 6.10 -2.10
N GLU A 41 19.80 5.98 -1.38
CA GLU A 41 20.59 7.12 -0.92
C GLU A 41 19.69 8.07 -0.08
N LYS A 42 19.43 9.28 -0.57
CA LYS A 42 18.63 10.27 0.15
C LYS A 42 17.21 10.41 -0.42
N GLU A 43 16.85 9.58 -1.41
CA GLU A 43 15.53 9.63 -2.03
C GLU A 43 14.63 8.51 -1.52
N LEU A 44 13.40 8.86 -1.17
CA LEU A 44 12.37 7.88 -0.86
C LEU A 44 11.83 7.33 -2.17
N VAL A 45 12.04 6.04 -2.42
CA VAL A 45 11.65 5.39 -3.68
C VAL A 45 10.55 4.35 -3.52
N ALA A 46 10.25 3.94 -2.29
CA ALA A 46 9.23 2.93 -2.02
C ALA A 46 8.57 3.22 -0.68
N TYR A 47 7.27 2.95 -0.59
CA TYR A 47 6.53 3.23 0.62
C TYR A 47 5.29 2.33 0.71
N THR A 48 4.98 1.86 1.92
CA THR A 48 3.68 1.28 2.25
C THR A 48 3.22 1.76 3.63
N ARG A 49 1.90 1.78 3.81
CA ARG A 49 1.28 2.07 5.09
C ARG A 49 0.82 0.75 5.70
N LEU A 50 1.32 0.44 6.91
CA LEU A 50 0.96 -0.77 7.66
C LEU A 50 -0.11 -0.40 8.66
N VAL A 51 -1.31 -0.93 8.45
CA VAL A 51 -2.53 -0.48 9.12
C VAL A 51 -2.96 -1.51 10.17
N PRO A 52 -3.06 -1.11 11.45
CA PRO A 52 -3.54 -2.02 12.48
C PRO A 52 -5.00 -2.42 12.24
N ARG A 53 -5.37 -3.55 12.83
CA ARG A 53 -6.75 -4.01 12.84
C ARG A 53 -7.68 -2.92 13.39
N GLY A 54 -8.82 -2.74 12.74
CA GLY A 54 -9.84 -1.78 13.20
C GLY A 54 -9.78 -0.40 12.57
N ILE A 55 -8.72 -0.09 11.82
CA ILE A 55 -8.59 1.23 11.17
C ILE A 55 -9.20 1.22 9.77
N SER A 56 -8.80 0.29 8.91
CA SER A 56 -9.38 0.14 7.57
C SER A 56 -10.41 -0.98 7.53
N TYR A 57 -10.14 -2.09 8.19
CA TYR A 57 -11.04 -3.23 8.29
C TYR A 57 -11.18 -3.63 9.76
N PRO A 58 -12.42 -3.93 10.23
CA PRO A 58 -12.65 -4.25 11.64
C PRO A 58 -11.85 -5.46 12.13
N ALA A 59 -11.69 -6.49 11.29
CA ALA A 59 -11.12 -7.78 11.70
C ALA A 59 -9.72 -8.04 11.19
N TYR A 60 -9.16 -7.16 10.33
CA TYR A 60 -7.91 -7.44 9.64
C TYR A 60 -6.92 -6.29 9.71
N PRO A 61 -5.62 -6.59 9.92
CA PRO A 61 -4.57 -5.64 9.56
C PRO A 61 -4.52 -5.49 8.04
N SER A 62 -3.98 -4.38 7.57
CA SER A 62 -3.93 -4.08 6.14
C SER A 62 -2.60 -3.46 5.74
N ILE A 63 -2.31 -3.53 4.46
CA ILE A 63 -1.19 -2.81 3.83
C ILE A 63 -1.82 -1.91 2.76
N GLY A 64 -1.59 -0.62 2.87
CA GLY A 64 -2.18 0.35 1.96
C GLY A 64 -1.18 1.36 1.45
N ARG A 65 -1.65 2.22 0.56
CA ARG A 65 -0.83 3.26 -0.06
C ARG A 65 0.49 2.72 -0.59
N VAL A 66 0.42 1.55 -1.24
CA VAL A 66 1.59 0.88 -1.84
C VAL A 66 2.06 1.71 -3.03
N VAL A 67 3.29 2.18 -2.96
CA VAL A 67 3.81 3.07 -4.00
C VAL A 67 5.30 2.89 -4.20
N THR A 68 5.72 2.92 -5.48
CA THR A 68 7.13 3.01 -5.86
C THR A 68 7.32 4.25 -6.73
N SER A 69 8.48 4.90 -6.58
CA SER A 69 8.82 6.04 -7.42
C SER A 69 8.91 5.58 -8.89
N PRO A 70 8.36 6.34 -9.85
CA PRO A 70 8.48 5.99 -11.27
C PRO A 70 9.93 5.78 -11.71
N ALA A 71 10.86 6.56 -11.18
CA ALA A 71 12.28 6.49 -11.53
C ALA A 71 12.95 5.19 -11.03
N ALA A 72 12.40 4.53 -10.03
CA ALA A 72 12.99 3.33 -9.42
C ALA A 72 12.33 2.02 -9.89
N ARG A 73 11.32 2.10 -10.74
CA ARG A 73 10.57 0.91 -11.21
C ARG A 73 11.42 0.06 -12.18
N GLY A 74 11.04 -1.21 -12.29
CA GLY A 74 11.64 -2.13 -13.27
C GLY A 74 12.66 -3.11 -12.70
N GLY A 75 13.06 -2.97 -11.44
CA GLY A 75 14.05 -3.86 -10.80
C GLY A 75 13.48 -4.81 -9.76
N GLY A 76 12.16 -5.06 -9.77
CA GLY A 76 11.53 -5.90 -8.76
C GLY A 76 11.30 -5.21 -7.42
N ILE A 77 11.42 -3.89 -7.36
CA ILE A 77 11.28 -3.11 -6.14
C ILE A 77 9.88 -3.27 -5.52
N GLY A 78 8.82 -3.31 -6.34
CA GLY A 78 7.45 -3.49 -5.84
C GLY A 78 7.25 -4.81 -5.13
N ARG A 79 7.84 -5.89 -5.67
CA ARG A 79 7.78 -7.21 -5.06
C ARG A 79 8.54 -7.26 -3.75
N SER A 80 9.75 -6.70 -3.71
CA SER A 80 10.56 -6.61 -2.49
C SER A 80 9.86 -5.78 -1.43
N LEU A 81 9.25 -4.66 -1.82
CA LEU A 81 8.48 -3.81 -0.94
C LEU A 81 7.32 -4.57 -0.31
N MET A 82 6.54 -5.31 -1.10
CA MET A 82 5.39 -6.06 -0.58
C MET A 82 5.81 -7.22 0.31
N LYS A 83 6.88 -7.94 -0.04
CA LYS A 83 7.40 -9.00 0.83
C LYS A 83 7.81 -8.46 2.19
N LYS A 84 8.53 -7.35 2.21
CA LYS A 84 8.94 -6.69 3.46
C LYS A 84 7.73 -6.18 4.23
N SER A 85 6.74 -5.64 3.55
CA SER A 85 5.51 -5.14 4.18
C SER A 85 4.72 -6.27 4.85
N ILE A 86 4.62 -7.42 4.21
CA ILE A 86 3.97 -8.61 4.79
C ILE A 86 4.71 -9.07 6.04
N GLU A 87 6.04 -9.20 5.95
CA GLU A 87 6.89 -9.58 7.06
C GLU A 87 6.71 -8.64 8.25
N GLU A 88 6.78 -7.33 8.02
CA GLU A 88 6.65 -6.33 9.09
C GLU A 88 5.24 -6.27 9.65
N THR A 89 4.21 -6.44 8.82
CA THR A 89 2.83 -6.48 9.29
C THR A 89 2.63 -7.64 10.27
N ARG A 90 3.18 -8.80 9.95
CA ARG A 90 3.11 -9.97 10.84
C ARG A 90 3.92 -9.79 12.10
N ARG A 91 5.07 -9.15 12.00
CA ARG A 91 5.90 -8.85 13.19
C ARG A 91 5.19 -7.88 14.14
N LEU A 92 4.50 -6.89 13.59
CA LEU A 92 3.83 -5.84 14.38
C LEU A 92 2.47 -6.28 14.93
N PHE A 93 1.69 -7.00 14.12
CA PHE A 93 0.26 -7.25 14.42
C PHE A 93 -0.09 -8.73 14.58
N GLY A 94 0.87 -9.66 14.40
CA GLY A 94 0.64 -11.09 14.50
C GLY A 94 0.38 -11.75 13.13
N ASP A 95 0.21 -13.08 13.15
CA ASP A 95 0.13 -13.90 11.94
C ASP A 95 -1.28 -14.04 11.38
N ASP A 96 -2.18 -13.15 11.75
CA ASP A 96 -3.55 -13.15 11.22
C ASP A 96 -3.58 -12.79 9.73
N PRO A 97 -4.65 -13.19 9.01
CA PRO A 97 -4.80 -12.81 7.61
C PRO A 97 -4.75 -11.29 7.40
N ILE A 98 -4.16 -10.90 6.27
CA ILE A 98 -3.99 -9.50 5.89
C ILE A 98 -4.98 -9.19 4.76
N LYS A 99 -5.79 -8.14 4.92
CA LYS A 99 -6.76 -7.72 3.92
C LYS A 99 -6.33 -6.43 3.26
N ILE A 100 -6.43 -6.37 1.94
CA ILE A 100 -6.08 -5.17 1.16
C ILE A 100 -7.21 -4.77 0.22
N GLY A 101 -7.28 -3.48 -0.12
CA GLY A 101 -8.06 -2.98 -1.23
C GLY A 101 -7.10 -2.71 -2.39
N ALA A 102 -7.11 -3.58 -3.39
CA ALA A 102 -6.17 -3.54 -4.51
C ALA A 102 -6.82 -2.94 -5.75
N GLN A 103 -6.05 -2.12 -6.49
CA GLN A 103 -6.48 -1.70 -7.82
C GLN A 103 -6.55 -2.94 -8.71
N LEU A 104 -7.63 -3.07 -9.47
CA LEU A 104 -7.93 -4.29 -10.25
C LEU A 104 -6.80 -4.69 -11.19
N TYR A 105 -6.14 -3.73 -11.82
CA TYR A 105 -5.06 -4.04 -12.77
C TYR A 105 -3.84 -4.71 -12.11
N LEU A 106 -3.75 -4.68 -10.78
CA LEU A 106 -2.67 -5.32 -10.02
C LEU A 106 -3.06 -6.70 -9.46
N LEU A 107 -4.22 -7.24 -9.88
CA LEU A 107 -4.69 -8.55 -9.40
C LEU A 107 -3.63 -9.63 -9.52
N ALA A 108 -3.02 -9.78 -10.69
CA ALA A 108 -2.02 -10.82 -10.92
C ALA A 108 -0.77 -10.64 -10.05
N PHE A 109 -0.37 -9.40 -9.83
CA PHE A 109 0.77 -9.09 -8.96
C PHE A 109 0.51 -9.56 -7.53
N TYR A 110 -0.63 -9.17 -6.95
CA TYR A 110 -0.96 -9.57 -5.58
C TYR A 110 -1.25 -11.06 -5.46
N ALA A 111 -1.88 -11.65 -6.48
CA ALA A 111 -2.11 -13.11 -6.51
C ALA A 111 -0.78 -13.87 -6.48
N SER A 112 0.26 -13.37 -7.16
CA SER A 112 1.58 -13.99 -7.15
C SER A 112 2.25 -13.96 -5.78
N LEU A 113 1.78 -13.10 -4.88
CA LEU A 113 2.25 -13.00 -3.49
C LEU A 113 1.41 -13.83 -2.52
N GLY A 114 0.37 -14.49 -3.00
CA GLY A 114 -0.50 -15.33 -2.19
C GLY A 114 -1.84 -14.72 -1.81
N PHE A 115 -2.13 -13.50 -2.25
CA PHE A 115 -3.43 -12.86 -1.99
C PHE A 115 -4.51 -13.49 -2.88
N ALA A 116 -5.71 -13.66 -2.33
CA ALA A 116 -6.86 -14.17 -3.07
C ALA A 116 -7.98 -13.12 -3.06
N GLN A 117 -8.64 -12.95 -4.20
CA GLN A 117 -9.77 -12.03 -4.34
C GLN A 117 -10.94 -12.49 -3.47
N THR A 118 -11.52 -11.57 -2.69
CA THR A 118 -12.64 -11.86 -1.78
C THR A 118 -13.86 -11.00 -2.00
N SER A 119 -13.83 -10.08 -2.96
CA SER A 119 -14.97 -9.22 -3.26
C SER A 119 -15.21 -9.11 -4.76
N ALA A 120 -16.40 -8.62 -5.13
CA ALA A 120 -16.67 -8.13 -6.48
C ALA A 120 -15.89 -6.84 -6.73
N ILE A 121 -15.81 -6.42 -7.98
CA ILE A 121 -15.19 -5.15 -8.36
C ILE A 121 -16.03 -4.00 -7.79
N TYR A 122 -15.35 -3.02 -7.20
CA TYR A 122 -15.98 -1.78 -6.74
C TYR A 122 -15.14 -0.59 -7.19
N MET A 123 -15.78 0.59 -7.21
CA MET A 123 -15.10 1.81 -7.61
C MET A 123 -14.60 2.57 -6.38
N GLU A 124 -13.35 3.04 -6.43
CA GLU A 124 -12.78 3.91 -5.41
C GLU A 124 -12.00 5.01 -6.12
N ASP A 125 -12.41 6.25 -5.89
CA ASP A 125 -11.81 7.42 -6.55
C ASP A 125 -11.75 7.28 -8.07
N GLY A 126 -12.78 6.68 -8.67
CA GLY A 126 -12.88 6.49 -10.11
C GLY A 126 -12.03 5.35 -10.67
N ILE A 127 -11.39 4.55 -9.83
CA ILE A 127 -10.53 3.43 -10.23
C ILE A 127 -11.15 2.12 -9.76
N GLU A 128 -11.17 1.10 -10.62
CA GLU A 128 -11.68 -0.23 -10.26
C GLU A 128 -10.77 -0.89 -9.22
N HIS A 129 -11.38 -1.38 -8.16
CA HIS A 129 -10.72 -2.04 -7.04
C HIS A 129 -11.36 -3.39 -6.72
N ILE A 130 -10.62 -4.24 -6.03
CA ILE A 130 -11.12 -5.47 -5.41
C ILE A 130 -10.53 -5.59 -4.01
N GLU A 131 -11.24 -6.31 -3.14
CA GLU A 131 -10.67 -6.72 -1.86
C GLU A 131 -9.96 -8.05 -2.04
N MET A 132 -8.80 -8.21 -1.38
CA MET A 132 -8.01 -9.43 -1.41
C MET A 132 -7.52 -9.75 0.00
N ILE A 133 -7.35 -11.06 0.28
CA ILE A 133 -6.85 -11.53 1.59
C ILE A 133 -5.67 -12.47 1.37
N LEU A 134 -4.64 -12.27 2.18
CA LEU A 134 -3.52 -13.19 2.34
C LEU A 134 -3.70 -13.96 3.65
N SER A 135 -3.85 -15.25 3.55
CA SER A 135 -4.03 -16.13 4.72
C SER A 135 -2.74 -16.42 5.48
#